data_548aa20bafb1ed3ce6c7b774a7320f9a
#
_entry.id   548aa20bafb1ed3ce6c7b774a7320f9a
#
_cell.length_a   1.000
_cell.length_b   1.000
_cell.length_c   1.000
_cell.angle_alpha   90.00
_cell.angle_beta   90.00
_cell.angle_gamma   90.00
#
_symmetry.space_group_name_H-M   'P 1'
#
loop_
_entity.id
_entity.type
_entity.pdbx_description
1 polymer ?
#
loop_
_entity_poly.entity_id
_entity_poly.type
_entity_poly.pdbx_seq_one_letter_code
_entity_poly.pdbx_strand_id
1 'polypeptide(L)'
;MKETYWELTDEELILRLRAGERDIMDFLLEKYKALVRKKANAMFLMGGDQDDLNQEGMIGLYKAIRDYDAMKETRFSTFAGLCISRQMYTAIEQSKRKKNVPLNSYVSLDSFEDMETLFQISFLQENNPESIYIDHENFEATWNEIVQTLSAYEKKVLQYYLNGMSSADIAEKLQKKQKSVDNAIQRIRTKILQKQH
;
A
#
# COMPACT_ATOMS: atom_id res chain seq x y z
N MET A 1 -14.37 -21.49 -17.01
CA MET A 1 -14.30 -21.72 -15.54
C MET A 1 -13.93 -20.46 -14.74
N LYS A 2 -13.14 -19.50 -15.25
CA LYS A 2 -12.76 -18.28 -14.49
C LYS A 2 -13.87 -17.23 -14.32
N GLU A 3 -14.89 -17.19 -15.19
CA GLU A 3 -16.01 -16.23 -15.08
C GLU A 3 -16.89 -16.46 -13.83
N THR A 4 -16.99 -17.70 -13.37
CA THR A 4 -17.81 -18.06 -12.20
C THR A 4 -17.26 -17.56 -10.87
N TYR A 5 -15.95 -17.28 -10.75
CA TYR A 5 -15.35 -16.82 -9.48
C TYR A 5 -15.65 -15.35 -9.15
N TRP A 6 -15.98 -14.51 -10.14
CA TRP A 6 -16.34 -13.11 -9.93
C TRP A 6 -17.71 -12.92 -9.28
N GLU A 7 -18.57 -13.94 -9.34
CA GLU A 7 -19.91 -13.91 -8.75
C GLU A 7 -19.93 -14.32 -7.26
N LEU A 8 -18.83 -14.89 -6.78
CA LEU A 8 -18.69 -15.37 -5.40
C LEU A 8 -18.03 -14.32 -4.52
N THR A 9 -18.39 -14.36 -3.22
CA THR A 9 -17.69 -13.57 -2.21
C THR A 9 -16.29 -14.14 -1.97
N ASP A 10 -15.38 -13.30 -1.45
CA ASP A 10 -14.02 -13.75 -1.14
C ASP A 10 -14.01 -14.84 -0.06
N GLU A 11 -14.94 -14.77 0.87
CA GLU A 11 -15.13 -15.73 1.94
C GLU A 11 -15.55 -17.11 1.39
N GLU A 12 -16.49 -17.13 0.44
CA GLU A 12 -16.91 -18.34 -0.27
C GLU A 12 -15.78 -18.94 -1.09
N LEU A 13 -15.00 -18.11 -1.77
CA LEU A 13 -13.81 -18.55 -2.52
C LEU A 13 -12.80 -19.21 -1.60
N ILE A 14 -12.52 -18.64 -0.43
CA ILE A 14 -11.57 -19.22 0.54
C ILE A 14 -12.08 -20.57 1.08
N LEU A 15 -13.39 -20.71 1.32
CA LEU A 15 -13.96 -22.00 1.73
C LEU A 15 -13.79 -23.06 0.65
N ARG A 16 -14.02 -22.73 -0.63
CA ARG A 16 -13.80 -23.67 -1.76
C ARG A 16 -12.32 -24.00 -1.95
N LEU A 17 -11.43 -23.03 -1.77
CA LEU A 17 -9.98 -23.26 -1.79
C LEU A 17 -9.58 -24.31 -0.75
N ARG A 18 -10.14 -24.22 0.47
CA ARG A 18 -9.93 -25.22 1.54
C ARG A 18 -10.56 -26.57 1.24
N ALA A 19 -11.62 -26.58 0.46
CA ALA A 19 -12.24 -27.83 -0.04
C ALA A 19 -11.44 -28.49 -1.19
N GLY A 20 -10.34 -27.85 -1.66
CA GLY A 20 -9.40 -28.42 -2.64
C GLY A 20 -9.40 -27.78 -4.01
N GLU A 21 -10.16 -26.71 -4.25
CA GLU A 21 -10.16 -25.97 -5.53
C GLU A 21 -8.94 -25.04 -5.62
N ARG A 22 -7.77 -25.58 -5.97
CA ARG A 22 -6.47 -24.88 -5.91
C ARG A 22 -6.36 -23.65 -6.82
N ASP A 23 -7.07 -23.62 -7.95
CA ASP A 23 -7.06 -22.51 -8.91
C ASP A 23 -7.56 -21.18 -8.31
N ILE A 24 -8.32 -21.26 -7.22
CA ILE A 24 -8.82 -20.08 -6.49
C ILE A 24 -7.67 -19.28 -5.86
N MET A 25 -6.58 -19.94 -5.46
CA MET A 25 -5.41 -19.23 -4.92
C MET A 25 -4.88 -18.22 -5.93
N ASP A 26 -4.63 -18.66 -7.17
CA ASP A 26 -4.12 -17.80 -8.25
C ASP A 26 -5.11 -16.70 -8.60
N PHE A 27 -6.42 -17.02 -8.58
CA PHE A 27 -7.47 -16.04 -8.82
C PHE A 27 -7.47 -14.92 -7.75
N LEU A 28 -7.42 -15.28 -6.46
CA LEU A 28 -7.39 -14.30 -5.36
C LEU A 28 -6.09 -13.47 -5.37
N LEU A 29 -4.94 -14.11 -5.65
CA LEU A 29 -3.68 -13.38 -5.79
C LEU A 29 -3.75 -12.34 -6.90
N GLU A 30 -4.31 -12.67 -8.06
CA GLU A 30 -4.47 -11.72 -9.17
C GLU A 30 -5.51 -10.64 -8.86
N LYS A 31 -6.67 -11.01 -8.27
CA LYS A 31 -7.73 -10.08 -7.86
C LYS A 31 -7.20 -8.98 -6.93
N TYR A 32 -6.36 -9.35 -5.96
CA TYR A 32 -5.84 -8.42 -4.95
C TYR A 32 -4.49 -7.76 -5.31
N LYS A 33 -3.91 -8.08 -6.46
CA LYS A 33 -2.64 -7.52 -6.93
C LYS A 33 -2.67 -5.99 -7.03
N ALA A 34 -3.80 -5.42 -7.44
CA ALA A 34 -3.98 -3.96 -7.47
C ALA A 34 -3.90 -3.34 -6.07
N LEU A 35 -4.48 -3.99 -5.05
CA LEU A 35 -4.39 -3.56 -3.66
C LEU A 35 -2.94 -3.61 -3.14
N VAL A 36 -2.22 -4.70 -3.44
CA VAL A 36 -0.79 -4.82 -3.09
C VAL A 36 0.00 -3.68 -3.71
N ARG A 37 -0.19 -3.41 -5.00
CA ARG A 37 0.50 -2.32 -5.70
C ARG A 37 0.16 -0.95 -5.11
N LYS A 38 -1.11 -0.69 -4.80
CA LYS A 38 -1.56 0.55 -4.15
C LYS A 38 -0.80 0.79 -2.85
N LYS A 39 -0.68 -0.23 -2.00
CA LYS A 39 0.05 -0.15 -0.73
C LYS A 39 1.55 -0.01 -0.93
N ALA A 40 2.14 -0.78 -1.85
CA ALA A 40 3.56 -0.68 -2.18
C ALA A 40 3.93 0.73 -2.70
N ASN A 41 3.09 1.32 -3.55
CA ASN A 41 3.31 2.68 -4.07
C ASN A 41 3.33 3.72 -2.95
N ALA A 42 2.41 3.64 -1.99
CA ALA A 42 2.39 4.54 -0.84
C ALA A 42 3.66 4.37 0.01
N MET A 43 4.03 3.13 0.35
CA MET A 43 5.23 2.85 1.15
C MET A 43 6.54 3.20 0.44
N PHE A 44 6.59 3.10 -0.89
CA PHE A 44 7.73 3.55 -1.66
C PHE A 44 7.99 5.06 -1.47
N LEU A 45 6.95 5.87 -1.47
CA LEU A 45 7.08 7.32 -1.21
C LEU A 45 7.65 7.61 0.18
N MET A 46 7.45 6.71 1.13
CA MET A 46 7.95 6.80 2.51
C MET A 46 9.35 6.22 2.72
N GLY A 47 10.03 5.78 1.67
CA GLY A 47 11.43 5.33 1.73
C GLY A 47 11.69 3.85 1.47
N GLY A 48 10.66 3.03 1.24
CA GLY A 48 10.81 1.62 0.87
C GLY A 48 11.42 1.42 -0.52
N ASP A 49 11.82 0.20 -0.84
CA ASP A 49 12.16 -0.25 -2.19
C ASP A 49 10.92 -0.80 -2.90
N GLN A 50 10.67 -0.39 -4.16
CA GLN A 50 9.44 -0.71 -4.87
C GLN A 50 9.27 -2.21 -5.15
N ASP A 51 10.36 -2.86 -5.59
CA ASP A 51 10.30 -4.27 -5.98
C ASP A 51 10.20 -5.16 -4.75
N ASP A 52 10.97 -4.86 -3.70
CA ASP A 52 10.88 -5.54 -2.42
C ASP A 52 9.48 -5.40 -1.82
N LEU A 53 8.90 -4.20 -1.84
CA LEU A 53 7.56 -3.96 -1.30
C LEU A 53 6.47 -4.73 -2.06
N ASN A 54 6.55 -4.81 -3.38
CA ASN A 54 5.60 -5.59 -4.16
C ASN A 54 5.69 -7.09 -3.82
N GLN A 55 6.91 -7.64 -3.69
CA GLN A 55 7.12 -9.04 -3.33
C GLN A 55 6.62 -9.33 -1.92
N GLU A 56 7.01 -8.51 -0.94
CA GLU A 56 6.58 -8.67 0.45
C GLU A 56 5.06 -8.52 0.59
N GLY A 57 4.45 -7.62 -0.16
CA GLY A 57 3.00 -7.48 -0.19
C GLY A 57 2.29 -8.71 -0.74
N MET A 58 2.83 -9.35 -1.78
CA MET A 58 2.30 -10.61 -2.30
C MET A 58 2.45 -11.75 -1.28
N ILE A 59 3.57 -11.80 -0.54
CA ILE A 59 3.75 -12.75 0.57
C ILE A 59 2.72 -12.50 1.67
N GLY A 60 2.46 -11.23 2.03
CA GLY A 60 1.44 -10.84 2.99
C GLY A 60 0.04 -11.27 2.56
N LEU A 61 -0.30 -11.08 1.28
CA LEU A 61 -1.57 -11.52 0.70
C LEU A 61 -1.71 -13.06 0.72
N TYR A 62 -0.68 -13.78 0.33
CA TYR A 62 -0.68 -15.24 0.38
C TYR A 62 -0.94 -15.76 1.81
N LYS A 63 -0.26 -15.18 2.81
CA LYS A 63 -0.49 -15.49 4.22
C LYS A 63 -1.92 -15.19 4.63
N ALA A 64 -2.48 -14.05 4.19
CA ALA A 64 -3.86 -13.68 4.50
C ALA A 64 -4.85 -14.72 3.95
N ILE A 65 -4.71 -15.16 2.70
CA ILE A 65 -5.58 -16.18 2.11
C ILE A 65 -5.51 -17.49 2.90
N ARG A 66 -4.31 -17.89 3.30
CA ARG A 66 -4.09 -19.12 4.07
C ARG A 66 -4.67 -19.06 5.48
N ASP A 67 -4.44 -17.93 6.18
CA ASP A 67 -4.67 -17.81 7.62
C ASP A 67 -6.00 -17.11 7.97
N TYR A 68 -6.77 -16.66 6.98
CA TYR A 68 -8.07 -16.04 7.18
C TYR A 68 -9.03 -16.98 7.89
N ASP A 69 -9.76 -16.49 8.86
CA ASP A 69 -10.77 -17.22 9.60
C ASP A 69 -12.15 -16.59 9.38
N ALA A 70 -13.00 -17.27 8.61
CA ALA A 70 -14.36 -16.80 8.31
C ALA A 70 -15.31 -16.77 9.54
N MET A 71 -14.90 -17.40 10.67
CA MET A 71 -15.66 -17.33 11.94
C MET A 71 -15.46 -15.97 12.64
N LYS A 72 -14.46 -15.19 12.26
CA LYS A 72 -14.26 -13.83 12.75
C LYS A 72 -15.06 -12.86 11.90
N GLU A 73 -15.77 -11.93 12.52
CA GLU A 73 -16.69 -10.98 11.86
C GLU A 73 -16.00 -9.95 10.93
N THR A 74 -14.77 -10.19 10.54
CA THR A 74 -13.96 -9.30 9.70
C THR A 74 -14.00 -9.77 8.25
N ARG A 75 -14.32 -8.89 7.30
CA ARG A 75 -14.27 -9.20 5.87
C ARG A 75 -12.86 -9.55 5.44
N PHE A 76 -12.74 -10.49 4.49
CA PHE A 76 -11.44 -10.90 3.96
C PHE A 76 -10.63 -9.71 3.40
N SER A 77 -11.27 -8.79 2.69
CA SER A 77 -10.59 -7.61 2.12
C SER A 77 -9.88 -6.76 3.18
N THR A 78 -10.53 -6.55 4.34
CA THR A 78 -9.96 -5.80 5.47
C THR A 78 -8.79 -6.57 6.09
N PHE A 79 -8.96 -7.86 6.34
CA PHE A 79 -7.91 -8.73 6.89
C PHE A 79 -6.70 -8.82 5.95
N ALA A 80 -6.94 -9.01 4.65
CA ALA A 80 -5.88 -9.04 3.64
C ALA A 80 -5.10 -7.71 3.60
N GLY A 81 -5.83 -6.59 3.62
CA GLY A 81 -5.23 -5.25 3.67
C GLY A 81 -4.28 -5.08 4.85
N LEU A 82 -4.67 -5.55 6.04
CA LEU A 82 -3.84 -5.50 7.26
C LEU A 82 -2.61 -6.41 7.14
N CYS A 83 -2.78 -7.66 6.68
CA CYS A 83 -1.69 -8.61 6.52
C CYS A 83 -0.64 -8.12 5.51
N ILE A 84 -1.08 -7.57 4.37
CA ILE A 84 -0.21 -6.97 3.35
C ILE A 84 0.61 -5.84 3.97
N SER A 85 -0.03 -4.89 4.65
CA SER A 85 0.65 -3.76 5.29
C SER A 85 1.67 -4.23 6.31
N ARG A 86 1.30 -5.10 7.25
CA ARG A 86 2.20 -5.63 8.29
C ARG A 86 3.42 -6.34 7.70
N GLN A 87 3.23 -7.12 6.63
CA GLN A 87 4.35 -7.81 5.98
C GLN A 87 5.33 -6.80 5.35
N MET A 88 4.82 -5.79 4.62
CA MET A 88 5.65 -4.74 4.03
C MET A 88 6.39 -3.94 5.11
N TYR A 89 5.75 -3.59 6.22
CA TYR A 89 6.39 -2.91 7.35
C TYR A 89 7.55 -3.70 7.92
N THR A 90 7.31 -4.99 8.17
CA THR A 90 8.35 -5.86 8.70
C THR A 90 9.58 -5.90 7.78
N ALA A 91 9.37 -5.89 6.47
CA ALA A 91 10.45 -5.86 5.49
C ALA A 91 11.23 -4.54 5.51
N ILE A 92 10.53 -3.40 5.59
CA ILE A 92 11.18 -2.08 5.72
C ILE A 92 12.04 -2.02 6.96
N GLU A 93 11.53 -2.47 8.11
CA GLU A 93 12.26 -2.50 9.38
C GLU A 93 13.51 -3.38 9.31
N GLN A 94 13.37 -4.56 8.72
CA GLN A 94 14.52 -5.46 8.55
C GLN A 94 15.57 -4.85 7.61
N SER A 95 15.16 -4.17 6.54
CA SER A 95 16.06 -3.48 5.62
C SER A 95 16.82 -2.34 6.31
N LYS A 96 16.10 -1.53 7.14
CA LYS A 96 16.73 -0.46 7.94
C LYS A 96 17.77 -1.03 8.89
N ARG A 97 17.49 -2.12 9.61
CA ARG A 97 18.42 -2.78 10.53
C ARG A 97 19.67 -3.34 9.82
N LYS A 98 19.50 -3.89 8.61
CA LYS A 98 20.63 -4.40 7.81
C LYS A 98 21.53 -3.28 7.24
N LYS A 99 20.97 -2.11 6.94
CA LYS A 99 21.72 -0.95 6.44
C LYS A 99 22.39 -0.14 7.57
N ASN A 100 21.91 -0.26 8.80
CA ASN A 100 22.40 0.48 9.97
C ASN A 100 23.30 -0.38 10.85
N VAL A 101 24.48 -0.75 10.34
CA VAL A 101 25.66 -1.05 11.17
C VAL A 101 26.68 0.02 10.82
N PRO A 102 26.54 1.23 11.37
CA PRO A 102 27.18 1.68 12.61
C PRO A 102 26.26 2.51 13.52
N LEU A 103 26.55 2.42 14.82
CA LEU A 103 25.98 3.14 15.96
C LEU A 103 25.59 4.59 15.65
N ASN A 104 24.36 4.98 16.05
CA ASN A 104 23.79 6.31 16.17
C ASN A 104 22.82 6.77 15.07
N SER A 105 21.64 6.19 15.09
CA SER A 105 20.43 6.97 14.83
C SER A 105 19.22 6.15 15.28
N TYR A 106 18.74 6.45 16.48
CA TYR A 106 17.41 6.08 16.91
C TYR A 106 16.43 6.82 15.98
N VAL A 107 15.79 6.12 15.06
CA VAL A 107 14.59 6.63 14.39
C VAL A 107 13.47 6.35 15.37
N SER A 108 12.82 7.43 15.83
CA SER A 108 11.70 7.40 16.78
C SER A 108 10.58 6.49 16.31
N LEU A 109 9.95 5.77 17.23
CA LEU A 109 8.72 4.99 16.99
C LEU A 109 7.57 5.87 16.48
N ASP A 110 7.61 7.17 16.73
CA ASP A 110 6.58 8.15 16.36
C ASP A 110 6.34 8.22 14.83
N SER A 111 7.35 7.89 14.01
CA SER A 111 7.20 7.83 12.55
C SER A 111 6.35 6.65 12.04
N PHE A 112 5.96 5.71 12.90
CA PHE A 112 5.15 4.55 12.54
C PHE A 112 3.65 4.80 12.67
N GLU A 113 3.24 5.58 13.66
CA GLU A 113 1.85 6.01 13.83
C GLU A 113 1.43 6.89 12.64
N ASP A 114 2.31 7.79 12.19
CA ASP A 114 2.09 8.63 11.01
C ASP A 114 1.94 7.80 9.72
N MET A 115 2.67 6.70 9.58
CA MET A 115 2.58 5.84 8.40
C MET A 115 1.31 4.97 8.40
N GLU A 116 0.87 4.48 9.55
CA GLU A 116 -0.40 3.76 9.66
C GLU A 116 -1.57 4.69 9.31
N THR A 117 -1.49 5.94 9.71
CA THR A 117 -2.45 7.01 9.38
C THR A 117 -2.46 7.34 7.89
N LEU A 118 -1.32 7.43 7.21
CA LEU A 118 -1.24 7.57 5.73
C LEU A 118 -1.90 6.40 5.01
N PHE A 119 -1.70 5.19 5.53
CA PHE A 119 -2.36 4.00 5.01
C PHE A 119 -3.85 4.01 5.26
N GLN A 120 -4.26 4.44 6.43
CA GLN A 120 -5.67 4.57 6.78
C GLN A 120 -6.35 5.62 5.91
N ILE A 121 -5.73 6.76 5.61
CA ILE A 121 -6.31 7.80 4.75
C ILE A 121 -6.44 7.33 3.29
N SER A 122 -5.47 6.62 2.75
CA SER A 122 -5.64 5.98 1.43
C SER A 122 -6.71 4.89 1.43
N PHE A 123 -7.07 4.36 2.61
CA PHE A 123 -8.09 3.34 2.84
C PHE A 123 -9.46 3.94 3.23
N LEU A 124 -9.48 5.10 3.92
CA LEU A 124 -10.69 5.74 4.44
C LEU A 124 -11.53 6.43 3.36
N GLN A 125 -11.00 6.63 2.17
CA GLN A 125 -11.85 7.02 1.05
C GLN A 125 -12.88 5.93 0.67
N GLU A 126 -12.76 4.72 1.22
CA GLU A 126 -13.68 3.63 0.93
C GLU A 126 -14.48 3.06 2.12
N ASN A 127 -14.08 3.24 3.42
CA ASN A 127 -14.83 2.63 4.54
C ASN A 127 -14.59 3.26 5.92
N ASN A 128 -15.60 3.93 6.43
CA ASN A 128 -16.01 4.19 7.82
C ASN A 128 -15.31 5.27 8.68
N PRO A 129 -16.09 6.29 9.17
CA PRO A 129 -15.54 7.53 9.74
C PRO A 129 -15.33 7.59 11.27
N GLU A 130 -15.54 6.54 12.06
CA GLU A 130 -15.69 6.69 13.53
C GLU A 130 -14.44 6.44 14.40
N SER A 131 -13.30 5.96 13.89
CA SER A 131 -12.20 5.52 14.76
C SER A 131 -10.91 6.36 14.76
N ILE A 132 -10.86 7.56 14.11
CA ILE A 132 -9.60 8.26 13.87
C ILE A 132 -9.72 9.77 14.15
N TYR A 133 -9.97 10.16 15.42
CA TYR A 133 -10.21 11.58 15.71
C TYR A 133 -9.04 12.36 16.33
N ILE A 134 -7.91 11.77 16.68
CA ILE A 134 -6.89 12.49 17.47
C ILE A 134 -5.59 12.80 16.70
N ASP A 135 -5.16 11.97 15.73
CA ASP A 135 -3.94 12.24 14.92
C ASP A 135 -4.22 12.85 13.54
N HIS A 136 -5.49 12.98 13.19
CA HIS A 136 -5.95 13.42 11.88
C HIS A 136 -5.58 14.88 11.56
N GLU A 137 -5.67 15.79 12.53
CA GLU A 137 -5.44 17.23 12.29
C GLU A 137 -3.97 17.54 11.98
N ASN A 138 -3.03 16.95 12.68
CA ASN A 138 -1.60 17.14 12.46
C ASN A 138 -1.14 16.54 11.14
N PHE A 139 -1.69 15.37 10.81
CA PHE A 139 -1.38 14.70 9.55
C PHE A 139 -1.96 15.45 8.34
N GLU A 140 -3.23 15.86 8.38
CA GLU A 140 -3.84 16.64 7.30
C GLU A 140 -3.07 17.95 7.06
N ALA A 141 -2.62 18.62 8.12
CA ALA A 141 -1.83 19.84 8.01
C ALA A 141 -0.51 19.57 7.27
N THR A 142 0.24 18.56 7.72
CA THR A 142 1.52 18.17 7.10
C THR A 142 1.33 17.70 5.65
N TRP A 143 0.31 16.88 5.40
CA TRP A 143 -0.02 16.43 4.06
C TRP A 143 -0.40 17.57 3.12
N ASN A 144 -1.23 18.51 3.60
CA ASN A 144 -1.61 19.70 2.84
C ASN A 144 -0.39 20.56 2.51
N GLU A 145 0.53 20.72 3.45
CA GLU A 145 1.79 21.42 3.20
C GLU A 145 2.63 20.73 2.12
N ILE A 146 2.78 19.40 2.18
CA ILE A 146 3.50 18.62 1.16
C ILE A 146 2.83 18.84 -0.20
N VAL A 147 1.51 18.68 -0.27
CA VAL A 147 0.74 18.82 -1.51
C VAL A 147 0.86 20.24 -2.08
N GLN A 148 0.96 21.27 -1.25
CA GLN A 148 1.19 22.65 -1.71
C GLN A 148 2.56 22.84 -2.38
N THR A 149 3.58 22.09 -1.98
CA THR A 149 4.92 22.15 -2.62
C THR A 149 4.97 21.46 -3.98
N LEU A 150 3.95 20.65 -4.32
CA LEU A 150 3.91 19.91 -5.57
C LEU A 150 3.38 20.78 -6.72
N SER A 151 4.02 20.67 -7.88
CA SER A 151 3.50 21.24 -9.13
C SER A 151 2.18 20.59 -9.53
N ALA A 152 1.40 21.23 -10.39
CA ALA A 152 0.15 20.68 -10.91
C ALA A 152 0.35 19.30 -11.60
N TYR A 153 1.49 19.11 -12.26
CA TYR A 153 1.85 17.84 -12.87
C TYR A 153 2.16 16.78 -11.80
N GLU A 154 2.96 17.10 -10.79
CA GLU A 154 3.29 16.19 -9.70
C GLU A 154 2.05 15.76 -8.91
N LYS A 155 1.09 16.69 -8.68
CA LYS A 155 -0.20 16.35 -8.04
C LYS A 155 -0.99 15.29 -8.81
N LYS A 156 -1.07 15.43 -10.14
CA LYS A 156 -1.73 14.44 -11.00
C LYS A 156 -1.00 13.08 -10.96
N VAL A 157 0.33 13.10 -11.06
CA VAL A 157 1.13 11.87 -10.98
C VAL A 157 0.93 11.21 -9.63
N LEU A 158 1.01 11.96 -8.53
CA LEU A 158 0.79 11.45 -7.18
C LEU A 158 -0.58 10.78 -7.03
N GLN A 159 -1.65 11.43 -7.49
CA GLN A 159 -3.01 10.90 -7.42
C GLN A 159 -3.13 9.54 -8.12
N TYR A 160 -2.64 9.42 -9.36
CA TYR A 160 -2.69 8.16 -10.09
C TYR A 160 -1.80 7.09 -9.45
N TYR A 161 -0.63 7.49 -8.96
CA TYR A 161 0.32 6.59 -8.33
C TYR A 161 -0.23 5.99 -7.03
N LEU A 162 -0.85 6.82 -6.17
CA LEU A 162 -1.50 6.35 -4.95
C LEU A 162 -2.75 5.47 -5.22
N ASN A 163 -3.37 5.60 -6.41
CA ASN A 163 -4.42 4.69 -6.85
C ASN A 163 -3.89 3.35 -7.40
N GLY A 164 -2.58 3.09 -7.30
CA GLY A 164 -1.96 1.81 -7.69
C GLY A 164 -1.62 1.69 -9.18
N MET A 165 -1.68 2.80 -9.95
CA MET A 165 -1.25 2.78 -11.34
C MET A 165 0.28 2.65 -11.44
N SER A 166 0.76 1.91 -12.45
CA SER A 166 2.19 1.87 -12.76
C SER A 166 2.64 3.16 -13.44
N SER A 167 3.95 3.46 -13.41
CA SER A 167 4.49 4.63 -14.11
C SER A 167 4.24 4.60 -15.62
N ALA A 168 4.16 3.41 -16.22
CA ALA A 168 3.82 3.23 -17.63
C ALA A 168 2.36 3.63 -17.90
N ASP A 169 1.40 3.13 -17.09
CA ASP A 169 -0.03 3.46 -17.23
C ASP A 169 -0.29 4.96 -17.02
N ILE A 170 0.42 5.56 -16.04
CA ILE A 170 0.34 7.01 -15.78
C ILE A 170 0.88 7.81 -16.98
N ALA A 171 1.98 7.35 -17.57
CA ALA A 171 2.59 8.00 -18.71
C ALA A 171 1.65 7.98 -19.93
N GLU A 172 1.02 6.86 -20.22
CA GLU A 172 0.01 6.72 -21.25
C GLU A 172 -1.17 7.66 -20.98
N LYS A 173 -1.74 7.63 -19.78
CA LYS A 173 -2.90 8.44 -19.38
C LYS A 173 -2.64 9.94 -19.45
N LEU A 174 -1.42 10.38 -19.11
CA LEU A 174 -1.02 11.79 -19.15
C LEU A 174 -0.38 12.19 -20.48
N GLN A 175 -0.26 11.29 -21.44
CA GLN A 175 0.41 11.51 -22.75
C GLN A 175 1.83 12.05 -22.57
N LYS A 176 2.59 11.45 -21.64
CA LYS A 176 3.98 11.81 -21.32
C LYS A 176 4.89 10.59 -21.48
N LYS A 177 6.20 10.84 -21.55
CA LYS A 177 7.20 9.75 -21.52
C LYS A 177 7.25 9.14 -20.12
N GLN A 178 7.36 7.81 -20.02
CA GLN A 178 7.48 7.09 -18.75
C GLN A 178 8.59 7.66 -17.87
N LYS A 179 9.76 7.95 -18.43
CA LYS A 179 10.89 8.58 -17.70
C LYS A 179 10.51 9.92 -17.05
N SER A 180 9.59 10.69 -17.65
CA SER A 180 9.09 11.94 -17.06
C SER A 180 8.25 11.67 -15.81
N VAL A 181 7.45 10.60 -15.84
CA VAL A 181 6.64 10.16 -14.68
C VAL A 181 7.54 9.62 -13.58
N ASP A 182 8.51 8.75 -13.93
CA ASP A 182 9.47 8.21 -12.95
C ASP A 182 10.24 9.33 -12.23
N ASN A 183 10.71 10.32 -12.99
CA ASN A 183 11.37 11.50 -12.43
C ASN A 183 10.43 12.33 -11.52
N ALA A 184 9.16 12.44 -11.88
CA ALA A 184 8.18 13.13 -11.04
C ALA A 184 7.94 12.37 -9.72
N ILE A 185 7.79 11.04 -9.77
CA ILE A 185 7.65 10.18 -8.59
C ILE A 185 8.86 10.34 -7.66
N GLN A 186 10.08 10.34 -8.20
CA GLN A 186 11.30 10.55 -7.40
C GLN A 186 11.35 11.94 -6.76
N ARG A 187 10.96 13.00 -7.47
CA ARG A 187 10.87 14.34 -6.87
C ARG A 187 9.84 14.44 -5.77
N ILE A 188 8.65 13.82 -5.98
CA ILE A 188 7.61 13.75 -4.96
C ILE A 188 8.16 13.04 -3.71
N ARG A 189 8.78 11.86 -3.89
CA ARG A 189 9.41 11.11 -2.80
C ARG A 189 10.44 11.95 -2.04
N THR A 190 11.32 12.64 -2.73
CA THR A 190 12.32 13.51 -2.10
C THR A 190 11.68 14.61 -1.26
N LYS A 191 10.63 15.26 -1.79
CA LYS A 191 9.90 16.32 -1.06
C LYS A 191 9.19 15.78 0.18
N ILE A 192 8.60 14.57 0.12
CA ILE A 192 7.98 13.92 1.27
C ILE A 192 9.02 13.61 2.33
N LEU A 193 10.14 12.97 1.96
CA LEU A 193 11.19 12.60 2.91
C LEU A 193 11.88 13.79 3.56
N GLN A 194 12.02 14.94 2.85
CA GLN A 194 12.60 16.16 3.41
C GLN A 194 11.72 16.84 4.47
N LYS A 195 10.41 16.61 4.45
CA LYS A 195 9.46 17.17 5.43
C LYS A 195 9.32 16.30 6.69
N GLN A 196 9.86 15.08 6.68
CA GLN A 196 9.85 14.16 7.82
C GLN A 196 11.05 14.38 8.77
N HIS A 197 11.96 15.30 8.42
CA HIS A 197 13.08 15.75 9.24
C HIS A 197 12.91 17.20 9.67
#